data_99c50224b0791153faf7b495767113dc
#
_entry.id   99c50224b0791153faf7b495767113dc
#
_cell.length_a   1.000
_cell.length_b   1.000
_cell.length_c   1.000
_cell.angle_alpha   90.00
_cell.angle_beta   90.00
_cell.angle_gamma   90.00
#
_symmetry.space_group_name_H-M   'P 1'
#
loop_
_entity.id
_entity.type
_entity.pdbx_description
1 polymer ?
#
loop_
_entity_poly.entity_id
_entity_poly.type
_entity_poly.pdbx_seq_one_letter_code
_entity_poly.pdbx_strand_id
1 'polypeptide(L)'
;MTGMDAIEFLGLEPTHNPHRFVLPVVPGLATAGRFLFGGCALGAAIAAMEQVTSRPVIWATGQYLSYAMVGETMDVDVTIATAGHFTTQARAVCHVADREIVTVSAALGSRPLEVSGQWDVFPDVPGPEACRDRASRWDVRDTIMERMEVRLAKGRQWEDLDNTPSADGTSALWIRMADLEMSPAALAVLGDYVPFGIAQAVGRWTRANSLDNTLRIVDPRRADWVLLDIRVHGVLDGFGHGLVHLWSQDGTLLATASQSAIVREVDESGELPVKKA
;
A
#
# COMPACT_ATOMS: atom_id res chain seq x y z
N MET A 1 22.65 -1.51 -7.05
CA MET A 1 22.01 -0.72 -8.12
C MET A 1 21.14 0.30 -7.42
N THR A 2 21.13 1.56 -7.86
CA THR A 2 20.14 2.54 -7.37
C THR A 2 18.79 2.18 -7.99
N GLY A 3 17.76 2.02 -7.17
CA GLY A 3 16.39 1.80 -7.66
C GLY A 3 15.90 2.96 -8.53
N MET A 4 14.84 2.75 -9.29
CA MET A 4 14.11 3.79 -10.02
C MET A 4 13.38 4.70 -9.03
N ASP A 5 13.22 5.97 -9.37
CA ASP A 5 12.28 6.80 -8.62
C ASP A 5 10.83 6.32 -8.82
N ALA A 6 9.90 6.82 -8.00
CA ALA A 6 8.52 6.34 -8.03
C ALA A 6 7.80 6.64 -9.35
N ILE A 7 8.15 7.73 -10.04
CA ILE A 7 7.55 8.12 -11.33
C ILE A 7 7.97 7.12 -12.40
N GLU A 8 9.27 6.84 -12.49
CA GLU A 8 9.82 5.88 -13.43
C GLU A 8 9.32 4.45 -13.14
N PHE A 9 9.34 4.05 -11.85
CA PHE A 9 8.86 2.73 -11.42
C PHE A 9 7.40 2.47 -11.79
N LEU A 10 6.53 3.46 -11.58
CA LEU A 10 5.10 3.38 -11.88
C LEU A 10 4.81 3.58 -13.37
N GLY A 11 5.74 4.16 -14.13
CA GLY A 11 5.49 4.59 -15.51
C GLY A 11 4.49 5.74 -15.57
N LEU A 12 4.54 6.65 -14.60
CA LEU A 12 3.67 7.81 -14.54
C LEU A 12 4.17 8.90 -15.51
N GLU A 13 3.40 9.23 -16.50
CA GLU A 13 3.78 10.15 -17.57
C GLU A 13 3.07 11.51 -17.43
N PRO A 14 3.79 12.63 -17.52
CA PRO A 14 3.17 13.95 -17.57
C PRO A 14 2.43 14.16 -18.89
N THR A 15 1.38 15.01 -18.87
CA THR A 15 0.67 15.43 -20.07
C THR A 15 0.98 16.90 -20.42
N HIS A 16 0.34 17.44 -21.47
CA HIS A 16 0.40 18.87 -21.77
C HIS A 16 -0.22 19.76 -20.67
N ASN A 17 -1.11 19.20 -19.85
CA ASN A 17 -1.65 19.85 -18.66
C ASN A 17 -0.74 19.53 -17.47
N PRO A 18 -0.08 20.54 -16.84
CA PRO A 18 0.85 20.30 -15.72
C PRO A 18 0.20 19.71 -14.47
N HIS A 19 -1.14 19.70 -14.42
CA HIS A 19 -1.92 19.11 -13.33
C HIS A 19 -2.48 17.72 -13.68
N ARG A 20 -2.17 17.16 -14.85
CA ARG A 20 -2.64 15.84 -15.29
C ARG A 20 -1.47 14.95 -15.66
N PHE A 21 -1.53 13.73 -15.16
CA PHE A 21 -0.63 12.64 -15.50
C PHE A 21 -1.43 11.45 -16.03
N VAL A 22 -0.76 10.53 -16.70
CA VAL A 22 -1.34 9.25 -17.12
C VAL A 22 -0.50 8.10 -16.59
N LEU A 23 -1.17 7.04 -16.19
CA LEU A 23 -0.59 5.79 -15.69
C LEU A 23 -1.08 4.64 -16.57
N PRO A 24 -0.25 4.11 -17.49
CA PRO A 24 -0.57 2.86 -18.17
C PRO A 24 -0.61 1.70 -17.17
N VAL A 25 -1.72 0.98 -17.11
CA VAL A 25 -1.86 -0.16 -16.19
C VAL A 25 -1.22 -1.39 -16.82
N VAL A 26 0.03 -1.64 -16.41
CA VAL A 26 0.82 -2.78 -16.91
C VAL A 26 0.76 -3.96 -15.92
N PRO A 27 1.03 -5.20 -16.38
CA PRO A 27 1.02 -6.39 -15.50
C PRO A 27 1.87 -6.22 -14.23
N GLY A 28 3.09 -5.72 -14.34
CA GLY A 28 4.01 -5.50 -13.20
C GLY A 28 3.57 -4.48 -12.15
N LEU A 29 2.43 -3.79 -12.34
CA LEU A 29 1.77 -2.94 -11.34
C LEU A 29 0.45 -3.53 -10.85
N ALA A 30 0.03 -4.68 -11.39
CA ALA A 30 -1.27 -5.27 -11.14
C ALA A 30 -1.19 -6.45 -10.16
N THR A 31 -2.34 -6.76 -9.56
CA THR A 31 -2.54 -7.98 -8.77
C THR A 31 -2.75 -9.20 -9.68
N ALA A 32 -2.78 -10.41 -9.10
CA ALA A 32 -3.16 -11.63 -9.81
C ALA A 32 -4.59 -11.55 -10.42
N GLY A 33 -5.45 -10.67 -9.90
CA GLY A 33 -6.77 -10.36 -10.47
C GLY A 33 -6.74 -9.45 -11.69
N ARG A 34 -5.55 -9.11 -12.22
CA ARG A 34 -5.34 -8.28 -13.42
C ARG A 34 -5.86 -6.86 -13.31
N PHE A 35 -5.93 -6.31 -12.11
CA PHE A 35 -6.23 -4.90 -11.85
C PHE A 35 -5.08 -4.23 -11.09
N LEU A 36 -4.96 -2.91 -11.26
CA LEU A 36 -3.93 -2.10 -10.61
C LEU A 36 -3.93 -2.33 -9.09
N PHE A 37 -2.75 -2.58 -8.52
CA PHE A 37 -2.60 -2.71 -7.07
C PHE A 37 -2.92 -1.39 -6.37
N GLY A 38 -3.68 -1.43 -5.27
CA GLY A 38 -4.15 -0.23 -4.58
C GLY A 38 -3.02 0.69 -4.13
N GLY A 39 -1.95 0.10 -3.59
CA GLY A 39 -0.75 0.84 -3.22
C GLY A 39 -0.09 1.57 -4.39
N CYS A 40 -0.11 0.99 -5.61
CA CYS A 40 0.39 1.67 -6.81
C CYS A 40 -0.50 2.85 -7.22
N ALA A 41 -1.83 2.73 -7.10
CA ALA A 41 -2.75 3.82 -7.38
C ALA A 41 -2.56 4.99 -6.41
N LEU A 42 -2.44 4.71 -5.10
CA LEU A 42 -2.16 5.72 -4.08
C LEU A 42 -0.77 6.34 -4.28
N GLY A 43 0.24 5.53 -4.58
CA GLY A 43 1.60 5.98 -4.86
C GLY A 43 1.67 6.92 -6.08
N ALA A 44 0.95 6.59 -7.16
CA ALA A 44 0.86 7.45 -8.35
C ALA A 44 0.23 8.80 -8.04
N ALA A 45 -0.87 8.82 -7.26
CA ALA A 45 -1.50 10.07 -6.83
C ALA A 45 -0.56 10.91 -5.95
N ILE A 46 0.18 10.28 -5.02
CA ILE A 46 1.18 10.96 -4.18
C ILE A 46 2.28 11.57 -5.06
N ALA A 47 2.89 10.77 -5.95
CA ALA A 47 3.96 11.23 -6.83
C ALA A 47 3.50 12.41 -7.74
N ALA A 48 2.28 12.32 -8.30
CA ALA A 48 1.70 13.40 -9.08
C ALA A 48 1.51 14.68 -8.25
N MET A 49 0.98 14.57 -7.02
CA MET A 49 0.78 15.73 -6.15
C MET A 49 2.12 16.35 -5.71
N GLU A 50 3.15 15.55 -5.43
CA GLU A 50 4.50 16.05 -5.12
C GLU A 50 5.11 16.80 -6.32
N GLN A 51 4.94 16.29 -7.55
CA GLN A 51 5.38 16.98 -8.76
C GLN A 51 4.68 18.32 -8.97
N VAL A 52 3.34 18.37 -8.83
CA VAL A 52 2.55 19.59 -9.03
C VAL A 52 2.87 20.66 -7.99
N THR A 53 3.08 20.24 -6.73
CA THR A 53 3.28 21.18 -5.61
C THR A 53 4.73 21.49 -5.31
N SER A 54 5.67 20.68 -5.80
CA SER A 54 7.09 20.68 -5.43
C SER A 54 7.30 20.61 -3.91
N ARG A 55 6.43 19.86 -3.21
CA ARG A 55 6.45 19.68 -1.75
C ARG A 55 6.30 18.21 -1.38
N PRO A 56 7.02 17.74 -0.35
CA PRO A 56 6.88 16.36 0.11
C PRO A 56 5.49 16.14 0.74
N VAL A 57 4.93 14.96 0.52
CA VAL A 57 3.68 14.57 1.19
C VAL A 57 3.94 14.36 2.68
N ILE A 58 3.00 14.79 3.51
CA ILE A 58 2.96 14.58 4.95
C ILE A 58 1.97 13.46 5.27
N TRP A 59 0.84 13.49 4.58
CA TRP A 59 -0.28 12.59 4.77
C TRP A 59 -1.08 12.49 3.48
N ALA A 60 -1.55 11.30 3.17
CA ALA A 60 -2.49 11.06 2.08
C ALA A 60 -3.52 10.00 2.47
N THR A 61 -4.77 10.16 2.04
CA THR A 61 -5.82 9.14 2.15
C THR A 61 -6.48 8.94 0.80
N GLY A 62 -6.57 7.69 0.39
CA GLY A 62 -7.24 7.25 -0.83
C GLY A 62 -8.53 6.49 -0.52
N GLN A 63 -9.61 6.80 -1.24
CA GLN A 63 -10.85 6.04 -1.24
C GLN A 63 -10.94 5.28 -2.57
N TYR A 64 -10.99 3.95 -2.53
CA TYR A 64 -11.06 3.09 -3.71
C TYR A 64 -12.51 2.88 -4.13
N LEU A 65 -12.82 3.23 -5.37
CA LEU A 65 -14.19 3.23 -5.90
C LEU A 65 -14.40 2.14 -6.95
N SER A 66 -13.36 1.82 -7.73
CA SER A 66 -13.41 0.84 -8.81
C SER A 66 -12.01 0.28 -9.12
N TYR A 67 -11.91 -0.55 -10.15
CA TYR A 67 -10.67 -1.17 -10.60
C TYR A 67 -10.22 -0.57 -11.94
N ALA A 68 -8.93 -0.26 -12.07
CA ALA A 68 -8.29 -0.04 -13.36
C ALA A 68 -7.66 -1.37 -13.82
N MET A 69 -8.05 -1.88 -14.98
CA MET A 69 -7.63 -3.19 -15.48
C MET A 69 -6.33 -3.08 -16.27
N VAL A 70 -5.57 -4.16 -16.32
CA VAL A 70 -4.38 -4.25 -17.19
C VAL A 70 -4.77 -3.96 -18.64
N GLY A 71 -4.03 -3.05 -19.28
CA GLY A 71 -4.28 -2.55 -20.64
C GLY A 71 -5.10 -1.26 -20.69
N GLU A 72 -5.69 -0.82 -19.58
CA GLU A 72 -6.29 0.50 -19.46
C GLU A 72 -5.21 1.56 -19.14
N THR A 73 -5.53 2.83 -19.38
CA THR A 73 -4.73 3.99 -18.95
C THR A 73 -5.55 4.77 -17.95
N MET A 74 -4.98 5.00 -16.77
CA MET A 74 -5.59 5.77 -15.70
C MET A 74 -5.08 7.21 -15.73
N ASP A 75 -5.98 8.18 -15.90
CA ASP A 75 -5.68 9.60 -15.72
C ASP A 75 -5.57 9.91 -14.22
N VAL A 76 -4.65 10.81 -13.85
CA VAL A 76 -4.44 11.32 -12.49
C VAL A 76 -4.54 12.85 -12.55
N ASP A 77 -5.69 13.37 -12.16
CA ASP A 77 -5.98 14.81 -12.15
C ASP A 77 -5.75 15.41 -10.78
N VAL A 78 -4.78 16.32 -10.67
CA VAL A 78 -4.41 16.98 -9.41
C VAL A 78 -5.05 18.36 -9.30
N THR A 79 -5.65 18.64 -8.15
CA THR A 79 -6.20 19.96 -7.80
C THR A 79 -5.58 20.47 -6.52
N ILE A 80 -5.01 21.66 -6.53
CA ILE A 80 -4.56 22.35 -5.32
C ILE A 80 -5.78 23.03 -4.70
N ALA A 81 -6.23 22.52 -3.54
CA ALA A 81 -7.37 23.09 -2.83
C ALA A 81 -6.98 24.36 -2.06
N THR A 82 -5.79 24.35 -1.44
CA THR A 82 -5.24 25.50 -0.72
C THR A 82 -3.73 25.43 -0.71
N ALA A 83 -3.06 26.55 -1.03
CA ALA A 83 -1.61 26.70 -0.94
C ALA A 83 -1.25 27.71 0.14
N GLY A 84 -0.76 27.24 1.29
CA GLY A 84 -0.24 28.06 2.37
C GLY A 84 1.29 28.19 2.33
N HIS A 85 1.84 28.98 3.22
CA HIS A 85 3.30 29.23 3.28
C HIS A 85 4.09 27.92 3.52
N PHE A 86 3.67 27.08 4.44
CA PHE A 86 4.36 25.82 4.80
C PHE A 86 3.63 24.56 4.34
N THR A 87 2.33 24.64 4.10
CA THR A 87 1.49 23.46 3.84
C THR A 87 0.56 23.73 2.67
N THR A 88 0.45 22.76 1.78
CA THR A 88 -0.51 22.71 0.68
C THR A 88 -1.50 21.57 0.94
N GLN A 89 -2.79 21.81 0.71
CA GLN A 89 -3.81 20.76 0.65
C GLN A 89 -4.13 20.51 -0.82
N ALA A 90 -4.01 19.26 -1.25
CA ALA A 90 -4.26 18.84 -2.63
C ALA A 90 -5.22 17.65 -2.69
N ARG A 91 -5.82 17.45 -3.84
CA ARG A 91 -6.62 16.27 -4.18
C ARG A 91 -6.16 15.72 -5.51
N ALA A 92 -6.22 14.41 -5.66
CA ALA A 92 -6.11 13.74 -6.93
C ALA A 92 -7.37 12.91 -7.18
N VAL A 93 -7.93 13.01 -8.39
CA VAL A 93 -8.98 12.12 -8.89
C VAL A 93 -8.33 11.25 -9.96
N CYS A 94 -8.31 9.95 -9.71
CA CYS A 94 -7.76 8.97 -10.65
C CYS A 94 -8.92 8.26 -11.33
N HIS A 95 -8.95 8.25 -12.66
CA HIS A 95 -10.09 7.70 -13.42
C HIS A 95 -9.65 7.03 -14.72
N VAL A 96 -10.47 6.11 -15.20
CA VAL A 96 -10.35 5.51 -16.55
C VAL A 96 -11.60 5.91 -17.32
N ALA A 97 -11.44 6.76 -18.32
CA ALA A 97 -12.56 7.45 -18.97
C ALA A 97 -13.47 8.15 -17.92
N ASP A 98 -14.77 7.84 -17.88
CA ASP A 98 -15.72 8.42 -16.93
C ASP A 98 -15.83 7.64 -15.60
N ARG A 99 -15.03 6.58 -15.40
CA ARG A 99 -15.08 5.73 -14.22
C ARG A 99 -14.00 6.12 -13.23
N GLU A 100 -14.40 6.69 -12.10
CA GLU A 100 -13.47 6.97 -11.00
C GLU A 100 -12.92 5.68 -10.39
N ILE A 101 -11.61 5.63 -10.19
CA ILE A 101 -10.87 4.48 -9.65
C ILE A 101 -10.53 4.72 -8.19
N VAL A 102 -9.87 5.84 -7.91
CA VAL A 102 -9.51 6.26 -6.55
C VAL A 102 -9.51 7.78 -6.46
N THR A 103 -10.05 8.30 -5.37
CA THR A 103 -9.89 9.70 -5.00
C THR A 103 -8.95 9.84 -3.84
N VAL A 104 -8.00 10.77 -3.91
CA VAL A 104 -6.97 10.96 -2.89
C VAL A 104 -7.00 12.39 -2.39
N SER A 105 -7.00 12.57 -1.07
CA SER A 105 -6.74 13.86 -0.42
C SER A 105 -5.40 13.80 0.28
N ALA A 106 -4.60 14.88 0.23
CA ALA A 106 -3.29 14.93 0.84
C ALA A 106 -2.95 16.30 1.41
N ALA A 107 -2.10 16.30 2.44
CA ALA A 107 -1.35 17.46 2.90
C ALA A 107 0.11 17.30 2.52
N LEU A 108 0.70 18.35 1.94
CA LEU A 108 2.09 18.40 1.48
C LEU A 108 2.79 19.62 2.08
N GLY A 109 4.08 19.51 2.33
CA GLY A 109 4.89 20.61 2.83
C GLY A 109 5.88 20.20 3.91
N SER A 110 6.50 21.22 4.51
CA SER A 110 7.39 21.07 5.67
C SER A 110 7.38 22.34 6.50
N ARG A 111 7.68 22.22 7.79
CA ARG A 111 7.77 23.36 8.71
C ARG A 111 9.07 23.29 9.49
N PRO A 112 9.75 24.43 9.70
CA PRO A 112 10.91 24.46 10.57
C PRO A 112 10.45 24.19 12.02
N LEU A 113 10.95 23.11 12.61
CA LEU A 113 10.77 22.77 14.02
C LEU A 113 12.04 22.05 14.49
N GLU A 114 12.63 22.50 15.58
CA GLU A 114 13.86 21.91 16.11
C GLU A 114 13.62 20.58 16.83
N VAL A 115 12.38 20.37 17.33
CA VAL A 115 11.99 19.16 18.06
C VAL A 115 11.56 18.08 17.08
N SER A 116 12.18 16.93 17.18
CA SER A 116 11.77 15.70 16.49
C SER A 116 11.89 14.51 17.43
N GLY A 117 11.11 13.44 17.21
CA GLY A 117 11.17 12.24 18.03
C GLY A 117 10.22 11.16 17.52
N GLN A 118 10.53 9.93 17.93
CA GLN A 118 9.74 8.74 17.68
C GLN A 118 9.35 8.16 19.05
N TRP A 119 8.08 7.84 19.24
CA TRP A 119 7.56 7.30 20.49
C TRP A 119 7.03 5.87 20.36
N ASP A 120 6.72 5.43 19.12
CA ASP A 120 6.40 4.03 18.87
C ASP A 120 7.63 3.14 19.02
N VAL A 121 7.40 1.90 19.45
CA VAL A 121 8.44 0.92 19.73
C VAL A 121 8.50 -0.10 18.61
N PHE A 122 9.70 -0.31 18.09
CA PHE A 122 9.97 -1.35 17.10
C PHE A 122 9.60 -2.72 17.69
N PRO A 123 8.83 -3.56 16.97
CA PRO A 123 8.38 -4.85 17.49
C PRO A 123 9.55 -5.84 17.63
N ASP A 124 9.44 -6.73 18.63
CA ASP A 124 10.40 -7.82 18.83
C ASP A 124 10.13 -8.95 17.81
N VAL A 125 10.80 -8.86 16.67
CA VAL A 125 10.73 -9.84 15.58
C VAL A 125 12.14 -10.13 15.03
N PRO A 126 12.38 -11.32 14.46
CA PRO A 126 13.66 -11.63 13.83
C PRO A 126 13.91 -10.72 12.63
N GLY A 127 15.20 -10.43 12.36
CA GLY A 127 15.61 -9.69 11.17
C GLY A 127 15.33 -10.47 9.87
N PRO A 128 15.33 -9.79 8.71
CA PRO A 128 14.93 -10.42 7.46
C PRO A 128 15.75 -11.65 7.09
N GLU A 129 17.04 -11.68 7.43
CA GLU A 129 17.93 -12.81 7.12
C GLU A 129 17.60 -14.08 7.92
N ALA A 130 16.93 -13.93 9.06
CA ALA A 130 16.50 -15.06 9.90
C ALA A 130 15.06 -15.51 9.59
N CYS A 131 14.36 -14.82 8.68
CA CYS A 131 13.00 -15.12 8.31
C CYS A 131 12.93 -15.99 7.06
N ARG A 132 11.92 -16.86 6.98
CA ARG A 132 11.63 -17.64 5.77
C ARG A 132 10.89 -16.77 4.74
N ASP A 133 11.10 -17.06 3.47
CA ASP A 133 10.30 -16.46 2.41
C ASP A 133 8.81 -16.76 2.64
N ARG A 134 7.98 -15.76 2.41
CA ARG A 134 6.54 -15.94 2.43
C ARG A 134 6.10 -16.69 1.18
N ALA A 135 5.59 -17.90 1.35
CA ALA A 135 4.99 -18.65 0.25
C ALA A 135 3.80 -17.88 -0.36
N SER A 136 3.71 -17.88 -1.67
CA SER A 136 2.53 -17.37 -2.40
C SER A 136 1.67 -18.55 -2.87
N ARG A 137 0.36 -18.47 -2.65
CA ARG A 137 -0.59 -19.46 -3.21
C ARG A 137 -0.87 -19.18 -4.69
N TRP A 138 -0.76 -17.93 -5.10
CA TRP A 138 -1.06 -17.49 -6.47
C TRP A 138 0.20 -17.51 -7.32
N ASP A 139 0.01 -17.69 -8.62
CA ASP A 139 1.05 -17.35 -9.58
C ASP A 139 1.28 -15.84 -9.53
N VAL A 140 2.46 -15.45 -9.08
CA VAL A 140 2.86 -14.05 -8.92
C VAL A 140 3.54 -13.49 -10.16
N ARG A 141 3.80 -14.34 -11.19
CA ARG A 141 4.47 -13.91 -12.41
C ARG A 141 3.68 -12.81 -13.12
N ASP A 142 4.39 -11.85 -13.65
CA ASP A 142 3.79 -10.68 -14.30
C ASP A 142 2.84 -9.89 -13.38
N THR A 143 3.13 -9.83 -12.07
CA THR A 143 2.37 -9.02 -11.10
C THR A 143 3.30 -8.15 -10.26
N ILE A 144 2.74 -7.18 -9.54
CA ILE A 144 3.51 -6.38 -8.58
C ILE A 144 4.17 -7.26 -7.50
N MET A 145 3.57 -8.41 -7.16
CA MET A 145 4.11 -9.32 -6.14
C MET A 145 5.41 -10.00 -6.59
N GLU A 146 5.66 -10.17 -7.88
CA GLU A 146 6.93 -10.67 -8.41
C GLU A 146 8.09 -9.72 -8.14
N ARG A 147 7.82 -8.42 -8.05
CA ARG A 147 8.81 -7.38 -7.77
C ARG A 147 9.10 -7.22 -6.27
N MET A 148 8.38 -7.93 -5.41
CA MET A 148 8.49 -7.86 -3.96
C MET A 148 9.16 -9.12 -3.40
N GLU A 149 10.30 -8.97 -2.76
CA GLU A 149 10.84 -10.02 -1.90
C GLU A 149 10.14 -9.89 -0.54
N VAL A 150 9.44 -10.94 -0.11
CA VAL A 150 8.62 -10.91 1.10
C VAL A 150 9.03 -12.05 2.04
N ARG A 151 9.36 -11.73 3.28
CA ARG A 151 9.72 -12.69 4.33
C ARG A 151 8.78 -12.60 5.52
N LEU A 152 8.39 -13.74 6.07
CA LEU A 152 7.46 -13.82 7.18
C LEU A 152 8.20 -13.67 8.51
N ALA A 153 8.05 -12.53 9.19
CA ALA A 153 8.65 -12.26 10.49
C ALA A 153 7.75 -12.70 11.66
N LYS A 154 6.44 -12.55 11.54
CA LYS A 154 5.43 -13.01 12.51
C LYS A 154 4.16 -13.42 11.77
N GLY A 155 3.60 -14.58 12.12
CA GLY A 155 2.38 -15.11 11.52
C GLY A 155 2.54 -16.54 11.03
N ARG A 156 1.62 -16.97 10.17
CA ARG A 156 1.55 -18.33 9.60
C ARG A 156 1.72 -18.27 8.09
N GLN A 157 2.35 -19.29 7.51
CA GLN A 157 2.28 -19.51 6.07
C GLN A 157 0.83 -19.82 5.68
N TRP A 158 0.49 -19.66 4.41
CA TRP A 158 -0.91 -19.85 3.99
C TRP A 158 -1.39 -21.31 4.19
N GLU A 159 -0.49 -22.28 4.03
CA GLU A 159 -0.75 -23.71 4.26
C GLU A 159 -0.96 -24.07 5.74
N ASP A 160 -0.47 -23.24 6.64
CA ASP A 160 -0.57 -23.42 8.08
C ASP A 160 -1.84 -22.75 8.68
N LEU A 161 -2.67 -22.11 7.85
CA LEU A 161 -3.94 -21.51 8.28
C LEU A 161 -4.98 -22.63 8.49
N ASP A 162 -5.38 -22.84 9.72
CA ASP A 162 -6.19 -23.97 10.20
C ASP A 162 -7.60 -23.58 10.67
N ASN A 163 -8.08 -22.41 10.29
CA ASN A 163 -9.33 -21.77 10.74
C ASN A 163 -9.32 -21.35 12.22
N THR A 164 -8.17 -21.36 12.88
CA THR A 164 -8.03 -20.84 14.24
C THR A 164 -7.68 -19.35 14.20
N PRO A 165 -8.53 -18.46 14.74
CA PRO A 165 -8.21 -17.05 14.82
C PRO A 165 -6.92 -16.78 15.60
N SER A 166 -6.22 -15.70 15.21
CA SER A 166 -5.06 -15.21 15.97
C SER A 166 -5.49 -14.73 17.37
N ALA A 167 -4.63 -14.92 18.35
CA ALA A 167 -4.90 -14.47 19.72
C ALA A 167 -4.83 -12.95 19.90
N ASP A 168 -4.03 -12.25 19.07
CA ASP A 168 -3.73 -10.82 19.20
C ASP A 168 -3.95 -10.00 17.91
N GLY A 169 -4.34 -10.64 16.82
CA GLY A 169 -4.58 -9.99 15.53
C GLY A 169 -3.33 -9.38 14.88
N THR A 170 -2.11 -9.74 15.36
CA THR A 170 -0.87 -9.17 14.85
C THR A 170 -0.16 -10.11 13.89
N SER A 171 0.52 -9.54 12.90
CA SER A 171 1.41 -10.23 11.98
C SER A 171 2.49 -9.29 11.48
N ALA A 172 3.62 -9.81 10.99
CA ALA A 172 4.69 -8.97 10.48
C ALA A 172 5.37 -9.59 9.26
N LEU A 173 5.69 -8.73 8.29
CA LEU A 173 6.39 -9.06 7.06
C LEU A 173 7.58 -8.13 6.86
N TRP A 174 8.72 -8.67 6.49
CA TRP A 174 9.77 -7.91 5.85
C TRP A 174 9.51 -7.86 4.34
N ILE A 175 9.55 -6.67 3.75
CA ILE A 175 9.40 -6.49 2.30
C ILE A 175 10.57 -5.67 1.76
N ARG A 176 11.08 -6.08 0.61
CA ARG A 176 12.07 -5.36 -0.17
C ARG A 176 11.63 -5.28 -1.63
N MET A 177 11.82 -4.11 -2.24
CA MET A 177 11.70 -3.89 -3.69
C MET A 177 13.01 -3.29 -4.18
N ALA A 178 13.86 -4.11 -4.81
CA ALA A 178 15.21 -3.69 -5.21
C ALA A 178 15.22 -2.66 -6.35
N ASP A 179 14.13 -2.58 -7.10
CA ASP A 179 13.96 -1.70 -8.26
C ASP A 179 13.20 -0.39 -7.96
N LEU A 180 12.77 -0.18 -6.70
CA LEU A 180 12.05 1.02 -6.27
C LEU A 180 12.84 1.79 -5.20
N GLU A 181 13.17 3.05 -5.48
CA GLU A 181 13.79 3.92 -4.47
C GLU A 181 12.78 4.31 -3.38
N MET A 182 13.24 4.27 -2.11
CA MET A 182 12.39 4.59 -0.96
C MET A 182 11.94 6.05 -1.02
N SER A 183 10.63 6.25 -0.96
CA SER A 183 9.94 7.53 -1.04
C SER A 183 8.54 7.42 -0.42
N PRO A 184 7.82 8.53 -0.19
CA PRO A 184 6.42 8.45 0.25
C PRO A 184 5.53 7.61 -0.67
N ALA A 185 5.73 7.70 -1.99
CA ALA A 185 5.01 6.87 -2.96
C ALA A 185 5.37 5.38 -2.84
N ALA A 186 6.65 5.05 -2.61
CA ALA A 186 7.10 3.68 -2.33
C ALA A 186 6.47 3.14 -1.04
N LEU A 187 6.40 3.95 0.03
CA LEU A 187 5.76 3.58 1.28
C LEU A 187 4.25 3.33 1.11
N ALA A 188 3.58 4.03 0.17
CA ALA A 188 2.19 3.75 -0.19
C ALA A 188 2.04 2.38 -0.86
N VAL A 189 2.97 2.03 -1.77
CA VAL A 189 3.00 0.68 -2.39
C VAL A 189 3.21 -0.40 -1.34
N LEU A 190 4.18 -0.22 -0.44
CA LEU A 190 4.49 -1.20 0.60
C LEU A 190 3.43 -1.26 1.71
N GLY A 191 2.73 -0.16 2.01
CA GLY A 191 1.74 -0.06 3.10
C GLY A 191 0.39 -0.72 2.83
N ASP A 192 0.14 -1.23 1.62
CA ASP A 192 -1.15 -1.83 1.23
C ASP A 192 -1.23 -3.33 1.59
N TYR A 193 -1.07 -3.65 2.89
CA TYR A 193 -0.96 -5.04 3.37
C TYR A 193 -1.89 -5.42 4.53
N VAL A 194 -2.82 -4.56 4.97
CA VAL A 194 -3.86 -4.94 5.96
C VAL A 194 -4.67 -6.16 5.49
N PRO A 195 -5.00 -6.35 4.19
CA PRO A 195 -5.64 -7.56 3.69
C PRO A 195 -4.92 -8.86 4.05
N PHE A 196 -3.59 -8.88 4.02
CA PHE A 196 -2.82 -10.04 4.51
C PHE A 196 -3.03 -10.25 6.01
N GLY A 197 -2.95 -9.19 6.82
CA GLY A 197 -3.18 -9.25 8.26
C GLY A 197 -4.56 -9.79 8.62
N ILE A 198 -5.60 -9.43 7.87
CA ILE A 198 -6.96 -9.93 8.07
C ILE A 198 -7.02 -11.45 7.92
N ALA A 199 -6.40 -12.03 6.88
CA ALA A 199 -6.34 -13.49 6.72
C ALA A 199 -5.61 -14.16 7.90
N GLN A 200 -4.52 -13.54 8.39
CA GLN A 200 -3.79 -14.02 9.59
C GLN A 200 -4.65 -13.95 10.85
N ALA A 201 -5.37 -12.84 11.05
CA ALA A 201 -6.21 -12.62 12.23
C ALA A 201 -7.40 -13.59 12.29
N VAL A 202 -8.10 -13.82 11.17
CA VAL A 202 -9.23 -14.76 11.13
C VAL A 202 -8.78 -16.22 11.03
N GLY A 203 -7.50 -16.48 10.75
CA GLY A 203 -6.92 -17.82 10.69
C GLY A 203 -7.31 -18.61 9.45
N ARG A 204 -7.86 -17.96 8.44
CA ARG A 204 -8.30 -18.61 7.21
C ARG A 204 -8.04 -17.76 5.97
N TRP A 205 -8.06 -18.41 4.85
CA TRP A 205 -7.90 -17.72 3.57
C TRP A 205 -9.10 -16.83 3.28
N THR A 206 -8.83 -15.55 3.00
CA THR A 206 -9.84 -14.57 2.61
C THR A 206 -9.41 -13.80 1.38
N ARG A 207 -10.35 -13.34 0.57
CA ARG A 207 -10.14 -12.24 -0.37
C ARG A 207 -10.59 -10.94 0.27
N ALA A 208 -9.72 -9.97 0.29
CA ALA A 208 -10.04 -8.65 0.79
C ALA A 208 -9.77 -7.59 -0.29
N ASN A 209 -10.70 -6.63 -0.41
CA ASN A 209 -10.60 -5.49 -1.29
C ASN A 209 -10.65 -4.23 -0.45
N SER A 210 -9.61 -3.42 -0.51
CA SER A 210 -9.51 -2.19 0.25
C SER A 210 -10.61 -1.20 -0.17
N LEU A 211 -11.25 -0.56 0.83
CA LEU A 211 -12.16 0.56 0.65
C LEU A 211 -11.42 1.89 0.72
N ASP A 212 -10.41 1.94 1.58
CA ASP A 212 -9.54 3.09 1.78
C ASP A 212 -8.10 2.65 2.09
N ASN A 213 -7.18 3.58 1.96
CA ASN A 213 -5.85 3.49 2.55
C ASN A 213 -5.40 4.88 2.95
N THR A 214 -4.99 5.03 4.21
CA THR A 214 -4.46 6.29 4.74
C THR A 214 -3.00 6.09 5.13
N LEU A 215 -2.11 6.88 4.54
CA LEU A 215 -0.67 6.89 4.82
C LEU A 215 -0.29 8.18 5.56
N ARG A 216 0.53 8.07 6.60
CA ARG A 216 1.16 9.19 7.33
C ARG A 216 2.65 9.00 7.34
N ILE A 217 3.38 9.96 6.80
CA ILE A 217 4.84 9.93 6.73
C ILE A 217 5.42 10.42 8.06
N VAL A 218 6.38 9.67 8.60
CA VAL A 218 7.12 10.02 9.82
C VAL A 218 8.55 10.38 9.45
N ASP A 219 9.33 9.44 8.89
CA ASP A 219 10.70 9.67 8.44
C ASP A 219 10.98 8.82 7.18
N PRO A 220 10.81 9.38 5.97
CA PRO A 220 10.92 8.63 4.71
C PRO A 220 12.39 8.45 4.26
N ARG A 221 13.27 8.05 5.18
CA ARG A 221 14.68 7.78 4.86
C ARG A 221 14.86 6.52 4.03
N ARG A 222 16.04 6.37 3.44
CA ARG A 222 16.37 5.15 2.68
C ARG A 222 16.34 3.92 3.59
N ALA A 223 15.70 2.86 3.12
CA ALA A 223 15.67 1.55 3.73
C ALA A 223 15.75 0.49 2.62
N ASP A 224 16.53 -0.58 2.83
CA ASP A 224 16.58 -1.72 1.92
C ASP A 224 15.40 -2.66 2.20
N TRP A 225 15.27 -3.07 3.45
CA TRP A 225 14.12 -3.81 3.94
C TRP A 225 13.20 -2.92 4.77
N VAL A 226 11.89 -3.07 4.56
CA VAL A 226 10.85 -2.44 5.37
C VAL A 226 10.07 -3.52 6.10
N LEU A 227 9.99 -3.40 7.43
CA LEU A 227 9.12 -4.23 8.24
C LEU A 227 7.71 -3.65 8.25
N LEU A 228 6.74 -4.44 7.87
CA LEU A 228 5.32 -4.15 8.05
C LEU A 228 4.85 -4.82 9.35
N ASP A 229 4.69 -4.05 10.41
CA ASP A 229 4.03 -4.50 11.66
C ASP A 229 2.53 -4.24 11.51
N ILE A 230 1.77 -5.30 11.27
CA ILE A 230 0.36 -5.25 10.92
C ILE A 230 -0.49 -5.63 12.13
N ARG A 231 -1.51 -4.80 12.42
CA ARG A 231 -2.45 -5.00 13.53
C ARG A 231 -3.88 -4.90 13.03
N VAL A 232 -4.59 -5.99 13.08
CA VAL A 232 -6.02 -6.04 12.74
C VAL A 232 -6.83 -5.70 13.98
N HIS A 233 -7.70 -4.70 13.88
CA HIS A 233 -8.51 -4.21 14.98
C HIS A 233 -9.81 -5.00 15.13
N GLY A 234 -10.36 -5.48 14.02
CA GLY A 234 -11.60 -6.24 14.03
C GLY A 234 -12.07 -6.62 12.62
N VAL A 235 -12.89 -7.65 12.57
CA VAL A 235 -13.63 -8.09 11.39
C VAL A 235 -15.07 -8.34 11.82
N LEU A 236 -16.03 -7.65 11.18
CA LEU A 236 -17.45 -7.77 11.46
C LEU A 236 -18.25 -7.55 10.18
N ASP A 237 -19.30 -8.34 9.96
CA ASP A 237 -20.24 -8.21 8.83
C ASP A 237 -19.57 -8.11 7.46
N GLY A 238 -18.44 -8.83 7.28
CA GLY A 238 -17.67 -8.83 6.03
C GLY A 238 -16.79 -7.59 5.83
N PHE A 239 -16.54 -6.80 6.86
CA PHE A 239 -15.59 -5.69 6.84
C PHE A 239 -14.49 -5.91 7.86
N GLY A 240 -13.24 -5.63 7.45
CA GLY A 240 -12.06 -5.72 8.29
C GLY A 240 -11.31 -4.41 8.35
N HIS A 241 -10.74 -4.09 9.51
CA HIS A 241 -10.00 -2.84 9.75
C HIS A 241 -8.67 -3.14 10.42
N GLY A 242 -7.64 -2.43 10.00
CA GLY A 242 -6.32 -2.57 10.61
C GLY A 242 -5.40 -1.42 10.29
N LEU A 243 -4.23 -1.48 10.90
CA LEU A 243 -3.13 -0.55 10.65
C LEU A 243 -1.83 -1.30 10.38
N VAL A 244 -0.89 -0.60 9.78
CA VAL A 244 0.48 -1.06 9.52
C VAL A 244 1.43 0.03 9.98
N HIS A 245 2.42 -0.33 10.79
CA HIS A 245 3.60 0.49 11.02
C HIS A 245 4.70 0.02 10.07
N LEU A 246 5.28 0.94 9.31
CA LEU A 246 6.36 0.67 8.36
C LEU A 246 7.68 1.09 8.99
N TRP A 247 8.57 0.14 9.22
CA TRP A 247 9.83 0.33 9.91
C TRP A 247 11.02 0.01 9.01
N SER A 248 12.07 0.79 9.10
CA SER A 248 13.38 0.39 8.56
C SER A 248 14.06 -0.64 9.46
N GLN A 249 15.08 -1.31 8.95
CA GLN A 249 15.84 -2.32 9.71
C GLN A 249 16.54 -1.77 10.96
N ASP A 250 16.86 -0.48 10.99
CA ASP A 250 17.49 0.19 12.13
C ASP A 250 16.48 0.64 13.21
N GLY A 251 15.20 0.30 13.05
CA GLY A 251 14.13 0.61 14.01
C GLY A 251 13.56 2.02 13.87
N THR A 252 13.81 2.71 12.74
CA THR A 252 13.16 3.99 12.46
C THR A 252 11.76 3.77 11.90
N LEU A 253 10.76 4.44 12.46
CA LEU A 253 9.40 4.46 11.93
C LEU A 253 9.35 5.35 10.69
N LEU A 254 9.16 4.73 9.52
CA LEU A 254 9.10 5.42 8.24
C LEU A 254 7.72 6.06 8.00
N ALA A 255 6.68 5.29 8.28
CA ALA A 255 5.29 5.71 8.09
C ALA A 255 4.33 4.84 8.89
N THR A 256 3.07 5.30 9.01
CA THR A 256 1.94 4.48 9.43
C THR A 256 0.89 4.45 8.32
N ALA A 257 0.26 3.29 8.11
CA ALA A 257 -0.87 3.15 7.20
C ALA A 257 -2.06 2.52 7.91
N SER A 258 -3.29 2.83 7.46
CA SER A 258 -4.49 2.18 7.97
C SER A 258 -5.48 1.94 6.82
N GLN A 259 -6.17 0.80 6.87
CA GLN A 259 -7.11 0.39 5.83
C GLN A 259 -8.37 -0.21 6.41
N SER A 260 -9.47 0.00 5.68
CA SER A 260 -10.71 -0.76 5.78
C SER A 260 -10.86 -1.60 4.51
N ALA A 261 -11.30 -2.83 4.65
CA ALA A 261 -11.46 -3.74 3.51
C ALA A 261 -12.78 -4.51 3.58
N ILE A 262 -13.35 -4.78 2.40
CA ILE A 262 -14.39 -5.80 2.24
C ILE A 262 -13.72 -7.16 2.29
N VAL A 263 -14.16 -8.02 3.19
CA VAL A 263 -13.61 -9.36 3.41
C VAL A 263 -14.60 -10.39 2.87
N ARG A 264 -14.11 -11.32 2.06
CA ARG A 264 -14.91 -12.43 1.53
C ARG A 264 -14.22 -13.75 1.83
N GLU A 265 -14.97 -14.71 2.29
CA GLU A 265 -14.48 -16.08 2.39
C GLU A 265 -14.25 -16.64 1.00
N VAL A 266 -13.25 -17.49 0.88
CA VAL A 266 -12.96 -18.26 -0.33
C VAL A 266 -12.97 -19.73 0.01
N ASP A 267 -13.34 -20.58 -0.94
CA ASP A 267 -13.28 -22.03 -0.78
C ASP A 267 -11.83 -22.55 -0.87
N GLU A 268 -11.67 -23.86 -0.78
CA GLU A 268 -10.36 -24.53 -0.86
C GLU A 268 -9.65 -24.31 -2.20
N SER A 269 -10.40 -24.03 -3.29
CA SER A 269 -9.84 -23.66 -4.58
C SER A 269 -9.36 -22.21 -4.65
N GLY A 270 -9.75 -21.40 -3.66
CA GLY A 270 -9.52 -19.95 -3.63
C GLY A 270 -10.57 -19.16 -4.42
N GLU A 271 -11.66 -19.77 -4.80
CA GLU A 271 -12.80 -19.13 -5.44
C GLU A 271 -13.80 -18.60 -4.42
N LEU A 272 -14.57 -17.60 -4.83
CA LEU A 272 -15.68 -17.13 -4.00
C LEU A 272 -16.79 -18.16 -3.98
N PRO A 273 -17.40 -18.47 -2.84
CA PRO A 273 -18.52 -19.38 -2.78
C PRO A 273 -19.64 -18.89 -3.69
N VAL A 274 -20.17 -19.81 -4.53
CA VAL A 274 -21.31 -19.51 -5.40
C VAL A 274 -22.50 -19.15 -4.49
N LYS A 275 -23.05 -17.93 -4.64
CA LYS A 275 -24.28 -17.55 -3.95
C LYS A 275 -25.36 -18.59 -4.28
N LYS A 276 -25.76 -19.39 -3.30
CA LYS A 276 -27.02 -20.12 -3.42
C LYS A 276 -28.13 -19.08 -3.50
N ALA A 277 -28.84 -19.08 -4.63
CA ALA A 277 -29.99 -18.23 -4.89
C ALA A 277 -31.11 -18.47 -3.87
#